data_aab466dfcb3828ac103d1fa24309462c
#
_entry.id   aab466dfcb3828ac103d1fa24309462c
#
_cell.length_a   1.000
_cell.length_b   1.000
_cell.length_c   1.000
_cell.angle_alpha   90.00
_cell.angle_beta   90.00
_cell.angle_gamma   90.00
#
_symmetry.space_group_name_H-M   'P 1'
#
loop_
_entity.id
_entity.type
_entity.pdbx_description
1 polymer ?
#
loop_
_entity_poly.entity_id
_entity_poly.type
_entity_poly.pdbx_seq_one_letter_code
_entity_poly.pdbx_strand_id
1 'polypeptide(L)'
;MDITLLKAKIHRAVVTQADLNYVGSITIDSNLLSESGILEYEKVEIADIDNGNRFETYAIAGEAGSGVICLNGAAAKCVNVGDKVIIMAYAYMTPEEAKTHKPTVLFVDENNRITRKANYEKHGLLKEQ
;
A
#
# COMPACT_ATOMS: atom_id res chain seq x y z
N MET A 1 5.14 -1.87 -26.89
CA MET A 1 5.98 -2.17 -25.70
C MET A 1 5.38 -1.47 -24.50
N ASP A 2 5.10 -2.22 -23.46
CA ASP A 2 4.52 -1.64 -22.26
C ASP A 2 5.59 -1.34 -21.21
N ILE A 3 5.33 -0.29 -20.43
CA ILE A 3 6.17 0.07 -19.30
C ILE A 3 5.36 -0.06 -18.02
N THR A 4 6.03 -0.19 -16.89
CA THR A 4 5.40 -0.35 -15.59
C THR A 4 5.49 0.97 -14.84
N LEU A 5 4.33 1.50 -14.43
CA LEU A 5 4.25 2.74 -13.66
C LEU A 5 3.55 2.51 -12.34
N LEU A 6 3.84 3.36 -11.37
CA LEU A 6 3.12 3.38 -10.09
C LEU A 6 1.65 3.72 -10.37
N LYS A 7 0.76 2.82 -9.99
CA LYS A 7 -0.69 3.02 -10.12
C LYS A 7 -1.27 3.64 -8.86
N ALA A 8 -0.87 3.13 -7.70
CA ALA A 8 -1.40 3.56 -6.42
C ALA A 8 -0.38 3.34 -5.30
N LYS A 9 -0.47 4.15 -4.27
CA LYS A 9 0.42 4.06 -3.12
C LYS A 9 -0.34 4.45 -1.85
N ILE A 10 -0.19 3.63 -0.81
CA ILE A 10 -0.64 3.98 0.54
C ILE A 10 0.63 4.22 1.35
N HIS A 11 0.83 5.47 1.77
CA HIS A 11 2.08 5.91 2.35
C HIS A 11 2.03 5.89 3.87
N ARG A 12 2.94 5.11 4.48
CA ARG A 12 3.17 5.04 5.93
C ARG A 12 2.00 4.45 6.71
N ALA A 13 1.37 3.43 6.16
CA ALA A 13 0.38 2.64 6.90
C ALA A 13 1.06 1.91 8.06
N VAL A 14 0.37 1.85 9.21
CA VAL A 14 0.90 1.19 10.40
C VAL A 14 0.40 -0.24 10.45
N VAL A 15 1.32 -1.20 10.59
CA VAL A 15 0.99 -2.62 10.72
C VAL A 15 0.26 -2.83 12.04
N THR A 16 -0.98 -3.32 11.98
CA THR A 16 -1.82 -3.56 13.16
C THR A 16 -1.73 -5.00 13.65
N GLN A 17 -1.38 -5.94 12.76
CA GLN A 17 -1.33 -7.36 13.09
C GLN A 17 -0.39 -8.07 12.11
N ALA A 18 0.28 -9.11 12.59
CA ALA A 18 1.11 -9.99 11.77
C ALA A 18 0.88 -11.41 12.23
N ASP A 19 0.28 -12.26 11.40
CA ASP A 19 -0.14 -13.60 11.77
C ASP A 19 0.38 -14.65 10.81
N LEU A 20 1.32 -15.46 11.28
CA LEU A 20 1.96 -16.53 10.49
C LEU A 20 0.99 -17.64 10.10
N ASN A 21 -0.08 -17.83 10.87
CA ASN A 21 -1.01 -18.94 10.70
C ASN A 21 -2.21 -18.60 9.85
N TYR A 22 -2.31 -17.36 9.37
CA TYR A 22 -3.36 -16.96 8.44
C TYR A 22 -2.94 -17.28 7.00
N VAL A 23 -3.92 -17.36 6.11
CA VAL A 23 -3.66 -17.48 4.68
C VAL A 23 -2.84 -16.26 4.24
N GLY A 24 -1.78 -16.49 3.46
CA GLY A 24 -0.84 -15.44 3.05
C GLY A 24 -1.54 -14.30 2.33
N SER A 25 -1.09 -13.08 2.57
CA SER A 25 -1.57 -11.85 1.93
C SER A 25 -1.31 -10.65 2.85
N ILE A 26 -1.73 -9.47 2.39
CA ILE A 26 -1.89 -8.31 3.26
C ILE A 26 -3.37 -7.95 3.31
N THR A 27 -3.95 -7.96 4.51
CA THR A 27 -5.32 -7.50 4.72
C THR A 27 -5.28 -5.99 4.92
N ILE A 28 -6.03 -5.27 4.09
CA ILE A 28 -6.06 -3.81 4.07
C ILE A 28 -7.49 -3.35 4.29
N ASP A 29 -7.69 -2.39 5.19
CA ASP A 29 -8.98 -1.73 5.40
C ASP A 29 -9.64 -1.41 4.05
N SER A 30 -10.90 -1.83 3.88
CA SER A 30 -11.64 -1.66 2.63
C SER A 30 -11.74 -0.20 2.19
N ASN A 31 -11.76 0.75 3.12
CA ASN A 31 -11.76 2.17 2.77
C ASN A 31 -10.47 2.58 2.07
N LEU A 32 -9.33 2.04 2.52
CA LEU A 32 -8.05 2.31 1.88
C LEU A 32 -7.98 1.68 0.50
N LEU A 33 -8.53 0.48 0.33
CA LEU A 33 -8.61 -0.14 -0.99
C LEU A 33 -9.49 0.67 -1.94
N SER A 34 -10.68 1.06 -1.47
CA SER A 34 -11.62 1.83 -2.27
C SER A 34 -11.02 3.17 -2.72
N GLU A 35 -10.40 3.89 -1.80
CA GLU A 35 -9.85 5.21 -2.10
C GLU A 35 -8.56 5.15 -2.91
N SER A 36 -7.76 4.12 -2.75
CA SER A 36 -6.52 3.95 -3.53
C SER A 36 -6.76 3.36 -4.92
N GLY A 37 -7.87 2.66 -5.10
CA GLY A 37 -8.13 1.92 -6.33
C GLY A 37 -7.42 0.57 -6.42
N ILE A 38 -6.79 0.13 -5.33
CA ILE A 38 -6.20 -1.21 -5.27
C ILE A 38 -7.34 -2.22 -5.08
N LEU A 39 -7.36 -3.24 -5.93
CA LEU A 39 -8.41 -4.26 -5.90
C LEU A 39 -8.00 -5.43 -5.01
N GLU A 40 -9.01 -6.13 -4.48
CA GLU A 40 -8.77 -7.39 -3.79
C GLU A 40 -8.08 -8.37 -4.74
N TYR A 41 -7.11 -9.11 -4.25
CA TYR A 41 -6.22 -10.03 -4.98
C TYR A 41 -5.19 -9.35 -5.87
N GLU A 42 -5.19 -8.04 -5.94
CA GLU A 42 -4.16 -7.34 -6.72
C GLU A 42 -2.80 -7.51 -6.05
N LYS A 43 -1.79 -7.77 -6.88
CA LYS A 43 -0.40 -7.84 -6.42
C LYS A 43 0.06 -6.47 -5.95
N VAL A 44 0.69 -6.43 -4.79
CA VAL A 44 1.27 -5.21 -4.23
C VAL A 44 2.70 -5.46 -3.78
N GLU A 45 3.49 -4.42 -3.78
CA GLU A 45 4.83 -4.41 -3.23
C GLU A 45 4.79 -3.65 -1.90
N ILE A 46 5.41 -4.23 -0.88
CA ILE A 46 5.44 -3.67 0.46
C ILE A 46 6.88 -3.27 0.78
N ALA A 47 7.06 -2.06 1.28
CA ALA A 47 8.34 -1.60 1.79
C ALA A 47 8.17 -1.21 3.26
N ASP A 48 8.89 -1.88 4.15
CA ASP A 48 8.87 -1.58 5.58
C ASP A 48 9.92 -0.51 5.86
N ILE A 49 9.48 0.63 6.36
CA ILE A 49 10.36 1.78 6.62
C ILE A 49 11.31 1.50 7.78
N ASP A 50 10.85 0.72 8.77
CA ASP A 50 11.60 0.52 10.01
C ASP A 50 12.76 -0.47 9.86
N ASN A 51 12.64 -1.46 8.96
CA ASN A 51 13.69 -2.47 8.78
C ASN A 51 14.25 -2.56 7.35
N GLY A 52 13.66 -1.84 6.41
CA GLY A 52 14.12 -1.81 5.03
C GLY A 52 13.72 -3.01 4.18
N ASN A 53 12.94 -3.95 4.72
CA ASN A 53 12.49 -5.11 3.96
C ASN A 53 11.53 -4.69 2.85
N ARG A 54 11.70 -5.33 1.69
CA ARG A 54 10.80 -5.15 0.55
C ARG A 54 10.36 -6.53 0.08
N PHE A 55 9.07 -6.70 -0.14
CA PHE A 55 8.52 -7.98 -0.56
C PHE A 55 7.21 -7.76 -1.31
N GLU A 56 6.80 -8.79 -2.03
CA GLU A 56 5.56 -8.77 -2.80
C GLU A 56 4.55 -9.71 -2.16
N THR A 57 3.28 -9.33 -2.23
CA THR A 57 2.16 -10.15 -1.79
C THR A 57 0.92 -9.69 -2.58
N TYR A 58 -0.26 -10.03 -2.11
CA TYR A 58 -1.51 -9.56 -2.72
C TYR A 58 -2.49 -9.09 -1.65
N ALA A 59 -3.42 -8.23 -2.03
CA ALA A 59 -4.33 -7.57 -1.11
C ALA A 59 -5.58 -8.40 -0.85
N ILE A 60 -6.02 -8.38 0.40
CA ILE A 60 -7.33 -8.90 0.83
C ILE A 60 -8.05 -7.76 1.53
N ALA A 61 -9.37 -7.65 1.30
CA ALA A 61 -10.17 -6.61 1.91
C ALA A 61 -10.43 -6.90 3.39
N GLY A 62 -10.11 -5.95 4.26
CA GLY A 62 -10.46 -5.98 5.66
C GLY A 62 -11.68 -5.12 5.96
N GLU A 63 -12.16 -5.18 7.20
CA GLU A 63 -13.35 -4.43 7.61
C GLU A 63 -13.17 -2.93 7.37
N ALA A 64 -14.17 -2.32 6.72
CA ALA A 64 -14.14 -0.90 6.40
C ALA A 64 -14.11 -0.05 7.68
N GLY A 65 -13.19 0.89 7.75
CA GLY A 65 -13.05 1.80 8.89
C GLY A 65 -12.33 1.20 10.09
N SER A 66 -11.86 -0.06 9.99
CA SER A 66 -11.16 -0.72 11.10
C SER A 66 -9.73 -0.25 11.27
N GLY A 67 -9.13 0.31 10.23
CA GLY A 67 -7.71 0.66 10.22
C GLY A 67 -6.80 -0.56 10.10
N VAL A 68 -7.34 -1.74 9.74
CA VAL A 68 -6.55 -2.96 9.70
C VAL A 68 -5.51 -2.93 8.59
N ILE A 69 -4.28 -3.26 8.96
CA ILE A 69 -3.17 -3.58 8.07
C ILE A 69 -2.51 -4.81 8.67
N CYS A 70 -2.86 -5.98 8.13
CA CYS A 70 -2.41 -7.25 8.68
C CYS A 70 -1.59 -8.02 7.65
N LEU A 71 -0.36 -8.35 8.00
CA LEU A 71 0.49 -9.19 7.16
C LEU A 71 0.26 -10.64 7.56
N ASN A 72 -0.09 -11.48 6.60
CA ASN A 72 -0.51 -12.85 6.84
C ASN A 72 0.48 -13.85 6.25
N GLY A 73 0.59 -15.01 6.89
CA GLY A 73 1.44 -16.09 6.42
C GLY A 73 2.92 -15.70 6.42
N ALA A 74 3.66 -16.10 5.39
CA ALA A 74 5.10 -15.86 5.32
C ALA A 74 5.45 -14.36 5.35
N ALA A 75 4.60 -13.50 4.82
CA ALA A 75 4.81 -12.05 4.83
C ALA A 75 4.86 -11.49 6.26
N ALA A 76 4.22 -12.15 7.22
CA ALA A 76 4.24 -11.71 8.62
C ALA A 76 5.66 -11.72 9.21
N LYS A 77 6.57 -12.52 8.65
CA LYS A 77 7.97 -12.55 9.11
C LYS A 77 8.78 -11.35 8.65
N CYS A 78 8.27 -10.59 7.68
CA CYS A 78 8.99 -9.45 7.10
C CYS A 78 8.74 -8.15 7.86
N VAL A 79 7.80 -8.12 8.77
CA VAL A 79 7.36 -6.92 9.48
C VAL A 79 7.18 -7.18 10.97
N ASN A 80 7.08 -6.10 11.74
CA ASN A 80 6.64 -6.15 13.14
C ASN A 80 5.41 -5.27 13.29
N VAL A 81 4.51 -5.65 14.19
CA VAL A 81 3.36 -4.82 14.55
C VAL A 81 3.88 -3.45 15.00
N GLY A 82 3.27 -2.38 14.49
CA GLY A 82 3.70 -1.02 14.74
C GLY A 82 4.64 -0.45 13.69
N ASP A 83 5.21 -1.30 12.82
CA ASP A 83 6.04 -0.80 11.72
C ASP A 83 5.22 0.05 10.77
N LYS A 84 5.88 1.03 10.15
CA LYS A 84 5.29 1.81 9.07
C LYS A 84 5.70 1.19 7.75
N VAL A 85 4.71 0.94 6.90
CA VAL A 85 4.93 0.33 5.59
C VAL A 85 4.38 1.21 4.49
N ILE A 86 4.98 1.07 3.32
CA ILE A 86 4.50 1.70 2.09
C ILE A 86 3.93 0.58 1.24
N ILE A 87 2.68 0.73 0.81
CA ILE A 87 1.99 -0.27 -0.02
C ILE A 87 1.90 0.31 -1.42
N MET A 88 2.44 -0.36 -2.42
CA MET A 88 2.51 0.12 -3.79
C MET A 88 1.90 -0.88 -4.75
N ALA A 89 1.08 -0.37 -5.68
CA ALA A 89 0.54 -1.15 -6.79
C ALA A 89 1.05 -0.54 -8.09
N TYR A 90 1.34 -1.40 -9.06
CA TYR A 90 1.87 -1.01 -10.36
C TYR A 90 0.97 -1.51 -11.47
N ALA A 91 1.02 -0.85 -12.62
CA ALA A 91 0.25 -1.27 -13.78
C ALA A 91 1.13 -1.17 -15.04
N TYR A 92 0.86 -2.05 -16.01
CA TYR A 92 1.49 -1.98 -17.31
C TYR A 92 0.72 -1.01 -18.19
N MET A 93 1.42 -0.13 -18.85
CA MET A 93 0.83 0.90 -19.73
C MET A 93 1.64 1.04 -20.98
N THR A 94 0.96 1.41 -22.09
CA THR A 94 1.69 1.85 -23.27
C THR A 94 2.37 3.18 -22.97
N PRO A 95 3.43 3.55 -23.71
CA PRO A 95 4.05 4.86 -23.53
C PRO A 95 3.08 6.02 -23.70
N GLU A 96 2.07 5.88 -24.56
CA GLU A 96 1.05 6.93 -24.74
C GLU A 96 0.16 7.08 -23.50
N GLU A 97 -0.33 5.97 -22.97
CA GLU A 97 -1.11 5.99 -21.72
C GLU A 97 -0.30 6.57 -20.57
N ALA A 98 0.98 6.23 -20.50
CA ALA A 98 1.88 6.66 -19.43
C ALA A 98 2.05 8.17 -19.36
N LYS A 99 1.99 8.85 -20.51
CA LYS A 99 2.18 10.31 -20.57
C LYS A 99 1.14 11.10 -19.80
N THR A 100 -0.06 10.55 -19.70
CA THR A 100 -1.19 11.22 -18.99
C THR A 100 -1.58 10.51 -17.72
N HIS A 101 -0.92 9.40 -17.38
CA HIS A 101 -1.23 8.66 -16.16
C HIS A 101 -0.85 9.45 -14.92
N LYS A 102 -1.74 9.39 -13.92
CA LYS A 102 -1.49 9.97 -12.59
C LYS A 102 -1.78 8.91 -11.54
N PRO A 103 -0.81 8.60 -10.66
CA PRO A 103 -1.06 7.63 -9.58
C PRO A 103 -2.02 8.21 -8.54
N THR A 104 -2.65 7.33 -7.78
CA THR A 104 -3.38 7.71 -6.58
C THR A 104 -2.50 7.47 -5.38
N VAL A 105 -2.24 8.51 -4.60
CA VAL A 105 -1.38 8.45 -3.42
C VAL A 105 -2.20 8.81 -2.19
N LEU A 106 -2.30 7.89 -1.23
CA LEU A 106 -2.95 8.13 0.04
C LEU A 106 -1.91 8.34 1.13
N PHE A 107 -2.08 9.38 1.92
CA PHE A 107 -1.33 9.61 3.15
C PHE A 107 -2.24 9.27 4.32
N VAL A 108 -1.74 8.50 5.26
CA VAL A 108 -2.53 8.05 6.42
C VAL A 108 -1.82 8.44 7.72
N ASP A 109 -2.61 8.54 8.79
CA ASP A 109 -2.10 8.80 10.12
C ASP A 109 -1.78 7.48 10.85
N GLU A 110 -1.42 7.57 12.14
CA GLU A 110 -1.05 6.41 12.96
C GLU A 110 -2.20 5.44 13.23
N ASN A 111 -3.42 5.84 12.92
CA ASN A 111 -4.62 4.99 13.01
C ASN A 111 -5.08 4.50 11.63
N ASN A 112 -4.25 4.69 10.61
CA ASN A 112 -4.55 4.32 9.22
C ASN A 112 -5.78 5.03 8.67
N ARG A 113 -6.03 6.26 9.14
CA ARG A 113 -7.07 7.14 8.59
C ARG A 113 -6.44 8.01 7.52
N ILE A 114 -7.16 8.21 6.41
CA ILE A 114 -6.67 9.04 5.31
C ILE A 114 -6.65 10.49 5.76
N THR A 115 -5.48 11.11 5.70
CA THR A 115 -5.31 12.54 5.98
C THR A 115 -5.25 13.36 4.69
N ARG A 116 -4.83 12.73 3.59
CA ARG A 116 -4.73 13.40 2.30
C ARG A 116 -4.75 12.38 1.18
N LYS A 117 -5.37 12.75 0.06
CA LYS A 117 -5.35 12.00 -1.19
C LYS A 117 -4.80 12.91 -2.28
N ALA A 118 -3.82 12.43 -3.01
CA ALA A 118 -3.16 13.18 -4.07
C ALA A 118 -2.96 12.29 -5.30
N ASN A 119 -2.64 12.92 -6.43
CA ASN A 119 -2.30 12.21 -7.66
C ASN A 119 -0.92 12.59 -8.17
N TYR A 120 -0.08 13.12 -7.29
CA TYR A 120 1.28 13.53 -7.59
C TYR A 120 2.11 13.49 -6.31
N GLU A 121 3.38 13.10 -6.44
CA GLU A 121 4.37 13.19 -5.38
C GLU A 121 5.45 14.15 -5.83
N LYS A 122 5.74 15.18 -5.05
CA LYS A 122 6.84 16.06 -5.38
C LYS A 122 8.09 15.71 -4.56
N HIS A 123 9.23 16.00 -5.13
CA HIS A 123 10.49 15.80 -4.41
C HIS A 123 10.53 16.67 -3.15
N GLY A 124 10.84 16.06 -2.00
CA GLY A 124 10.94 16.78 -0.76
C GLY A 124 10.56 15.95 0.45
N LEU A 125 10.48 16.62 1.58
CA LEU A 125 10.11 15.98 2.84
C LEU A 125 8.63 15.59 2.87
N LEU A 126 8.30 14.60 3.71
CA LEU A 126 6.91 14.14 3.87
C LEU A 126 5.97 15.30 4.19
N LYS A 127 6.37 16.21 5.06
CA LYS A 127 5.55 17.37 5.44
C LYS A 127 5.27 18.35 4.30
N GLU A 128 5.98 18.22 3.18
CA GLU A 128 5.82 19.08 2.02
C GLU A 128 4.85 18.51 0.97
N GLN A 129 4.36 17.30 1.18
CA GLN A 129 3.46 16.62 0.23
C GLN A 129 2.03 17.14 0.27
#